data_f66d2fa87a6d884f9365794509c9cd98
#
_entry.id   f66d2fa87a6d884f9365794509c9cd98
#
_cell.length_a   1.000
_cell.length_b   1.000
_cell.length_c   1.000
_cell.angle_alpha   90.00
_cell.angle_beta   90.00
_cell.angle_gamma   90.00
#
_symmetry.space_group_name_H-M   'P 1'
#
loop_
_entity.id
_entity.type
_entity.pdbx_description
1 polymer ?
#
loop_
_entity_poly.entity_id
_entity_poly.type
_entity_poly.pdbx_seq_one_letter_code
_entity_poly.pdbx_strand_id
1 'polypeptide(L)'
;MGYMEIIIGGIFVNNILLAQFLGNCPFLGTSKKMETAVGMAMAVVFVLVLAGVITWLLYAFFLAPYKLVYMRTIAFILVIASLVQFVEMFLKKSIPALYAGLGIFLPLITTNCAVFGACILNIDKELSFMKTLVQSTAYAVGFGLALILFAGVRERIILSRVPRPLQDTSIGLVTAGILSLTFYAFKGMI
;
A
#
# COMPACT_ATOMS: atom_id res chain seq x y z
N MET A 1 -13.60 -12.73 14.03
CA MET A 1 -13.43 -12.48 12.58
C MET A 1 -12.93 -13.73 11.90
N GLY A 2 -13.68 -14.23 10.93
CA GLY A 2 -13.28 -15.35 10.08
C GLY A 2 -12.20 -14.92 9.09
N TYR A 3 -11.43 -15.88 8.56
CA TYR A 3 -10.39 -15.55 7.56
C TYR A 3 -10.96 -14.94 6.28
N MET A 4 -12.15 -15.37 5.87
CA MET A 4 -12.85 -14.81 4.70
C MET A 4 -13.26 -13.36 4.89
N GLU A 5 -13.74 -12.98 6.06
CA GLU A 5 -14.06 -11.59 6.40
C GLU A 5 -12.81 -10.71 6.34
N ILE A 6 -11.66 -11.23 6.81
CA ILE A 6 -10.38 -10.52 6.78
C ILE A 6 -9.94 -10.29 5.33
N ILE A 7 -10.04 -11.29 4.45
CA ILE A 7 -9.62 -11.21 3.06
C ILE A 7 -10.54 -10.25 2.29
N ILE A 8 -11.84 -10.48 2.31
CA ILE A 8 -12.81 -9.65 1.56
C ILE A 8 -12.83 -8.23 2.14
N GLY A 9 -12.81 -8.12 3.48
CA GLY A 9 -12.75 -6.84 4.16
C GLY A 9 -11.48 -6.04 3.81
N GLY A 10 -10.32 -6.68 3.74
CA GLY A 10 -9.04 -6.02 3.41
C GLY A 10 -8.92 -5.61 1.95
N ILE A 11 -9.46 -6.39 1.03
CA ILE A 11 -9.35 -6.11 -0.42
C ILE A 11 -10.37 -5.08 -0.88
N PHE A 12 -11.65 -5.22 -0.49
CA PHE A 12 -12.75 -4.41 -1.03
C PHE A 12 -13.27 -3.37 -0.04
N VAL A 13 -13.67 -3.78 1.18
CA VAL A 13 -14.40 -2.91 2.12
C VAL A 13 -13.49 -1.89 2.78
N ASN A 14 -12.36 -2.36 3.34
CA ASN A 14 -11.36 -1.53 4.01
C ASN A 14 -10.08 -1.47 3.16
N ASN A 15 -10.23 -1.26 1.85
CA ASN A 15 -9.08 -1.06 0.98
C ASN A 15 -8.25 0.09 1.50
N ILE A 16 -6.98 -0.19 1.82
CA ILE A 16 -6.11 0.78 2.48
C ILE A 16 -5.88 2.05 1.65
N LEU A 17 -5.94 1.94 0.32
CA LEU A 17 -5.74 3.04 -0.58
C LEU A 17 -7.03 3.86 -0.77
N LEU A 18 -8.14 3.23 -1.08
CA LEU A 18 -9.39 3.89 -1.48
C LEU A 18 -10.28 4.27 -0.29
N ALA A 19 -10.31 3.44 0.77
CA ALA A 19 -11.14 3.71 1.94
C ALA A 19 -10.41 4.55 3.00
N GLN A 20 -9.10 4.39 3.14
CA GLN A 20 -8.30 5.10 4.15
C GLN A 20 -7.39 6.18 3.56
N PHE A 21 -7.33 6.32 2.25
CA PHE A 21 -6.48 7.28 1.52
C PHE A 21 -4.99 7.19 1.87
N LEU A 22 -4.51 6.01 2.28
CA LEU A 22 -3.11 5.75 2.56
C LEU A 22 -2.39 5.25 1.32
N GLY A 23 -1.20 5.79 1.05
CA GLY A 23 -0.40 5.42 -0.13
C GLY A 23 -0.71 6.22 -1.39
N ASN A 24 -1.23 7.44 -1.26
CA ASN A 24 -1.53 8.32 -2.41
C ASN A 24 -0.29 8.77 -3.17
N CYS A 25 0.89 8.87 -2.51
CA CYS A 25 2.13 9.29 -3.16
C CYS A 25 2.53 8.37 -4.31
N PRO A 26 2.71 7.05 -4.11
CA PRO A 26 2.96 6.14 -5.21
C PRO A 26 1.76 6.00 -6.16
N PHE A 27 0.53 6.08 -5.65
CA PHE A 27 -0.69 6.00 -6.43
C PHE A 27 -0.77 7.06 -7.53
N LEU A 28 -0.53 8.32 -7.22
CA LEU A 28 -0.53 9.41 -8.20
C LEU A 28 0.74 9.41 -9.08
N GLY A 29 1.88 9.04 -8.49
CA GLY A 29 3.18 9.10 -9.17
C GLY A 29 3.36 8.00 -10.23
N THR A 30 3.02 6.76 -9.91
CA THR A 30 3.31 5.59 -10.76
C THR A 30 2.17 5.18 -11.67
N SER A 31 0.98 5.77 -11.53
CA SER A 31 -0.21 5.40 -12.31
C SER A 31 -0.26 5.96 -13.74
N LYS A 32 0.78 6.68 -14.19
CA LYS A 32 0.83 7.25 -15.55
C LYS A 32 1.02 6.19 -16.63
N LYS A 33 1.67 5.07 -16.29
CA LYS A 33 1.91 3.94 -17.20
C LYS A 33 1.56 2.62 -16.52
N MET A 34 0.88 1.73 -17.22
CA MET A 34 0.46 0.43 -16.69
C MET A 34 1.66 -0.41 -16.24
N GLU A 35 2.76 -0.43 -16.99
CA GLU A 35 3.96 -1.19 -16.65
C GLU A 35 4.58 -0.77 -15.31
N THR A 36 4.68 0.54 -15.08
CA THR A 36 5.21 1.07 -13.81
C THR A 36 4.25 0.82 -12.65
N ALA A 37 2.94 0.87 -12.90
CA ALA A 37 1.93 0.58 -11.88
C ALA A 37 1.96 -0.89 -11.44
N VAL A 38 2.09 -1.84 -12.37
CA VAL A 38 2.19 -3.27 -12.06
C VAL A 38 3.49 -3.57 -11.30
N GLY A 39 4.62 -3.02 -11.76
CA GLY A 39 5.90 -3.17 -11.06
C GLY A 39 5.86 -2.63 -9.63
N MET A 40 5.24 -1.46 -9.45
CA MET A 40 5.06 -0.84 -8.13
C MET A 40 4.11 -1.65 -7.25
N ALA A 41 3.02 -2.17 -7.81
CA ALA A 41 2.08 -3.02 -7.07
C ALA A 41 2.77 -4.27 -6.51
N MET A 42 3.56 -4.97 -7.33
CA MET A 42 4.32 -6.15 -6.89
C MET A 42 5.34 -5.80 -5.80
N ALA A 43 6.08 -4.71 -5.96
CA ALA A 43 7.06 -4.26 -4.97
C ALA A 43 6.39 -3.92 -3.62
N VAL A 44 5.26 -3.21 -3.66
CA VAL A 44 4.50 -2.86 -2.44
C VAL A 44 3.92 -4.10 -1.78
N VAL A 45 3.40 -5.08 -2.54
CA VAL A 45 2.91 -6.36 -2.00
C VAL A 45 4.00 -7.05 -1.21
N PHE A 46 5.19 -7.18 -1.78
CA PHE A 46 6.32 -7.84 -1.13
C PHE A 46 6.75 -7.10 0.15
N VAL A 47 6.93 -5.78 0.06
CA VAL A 47 7.35 -4.95 1.20
C VAL A 47 6.31 -4.96 2.32
N LEU A 48 5.02 -4.86 1.98
CA LEU A 48 3.93 -4.77 2.96
C LEU A 48 3.77 -6.07 3.76
N VAL A 49 3.90 -7.21 3.11
CA VAL A 49 3.85 -8.52 3.79
C VAL A 49 5.05 -8.68 4.71
N LEU A 50 6.28 -8.38 4.24
CA LEU A 50 7.48 -8.44 5.08
C LEU A 50 7.41 -7.47 6.26
N ALA A 51 7.03 -6.22 6.00
CA ALA A 51 6.89 -5.21 7.05
C ALA A 51 5.86 -5.63 8.10
N GLY A 52 4.72 -6.18 7.68
CA GLY A 52 3.68 -6.67 8.58
C GLY A 52 4.16 -7.77 9.51
N VAL A 53 4.95 -8.73 8.99
CA VAL A 53 5.53 -9.82 9.79
C VAL A 53 6.58 -9.30 10.77
N ILE A 54 7.53 -8.49 10.28
CA ILE A 54 8.64 -8.01 11.12
C ILE A 54 8.13 -7.05 12.21
N THR A 55 7.20 -6.15 11.89
CA THR A 55 6.62 -5.23 12.88
C THR A 55 5.79 -5.95 13.92
N TRP A 56 5.09 -7.04 13.55
CA TRP A 56 4.38 -7.87 14.50
C TRP A 56 5.35 -8.57 15.47
N LEU A 57 6.44 -9.16 14.95
CA LEU A 57 7.48 -9.79 15.76
C LEU A 57 8.13 -8.77 16.71
N LEU A 58 8.48 -7.60 16.19
CA LEU A 58 9.05 -6.52 17.00
C LEU A 58 8.11 -6.11 18.14
N TYR A 59 6.82 -5.96 17.82
CA TYR A 59 5.82 -5.61 18.82
C TYR A 59 5.69 -6.68 19.89
N ALA A 60 5.54 -7.96 19.48
CA ALA A 60 5.32 -9.07 20.39
C ALA A 60 6.52 -9.34 21.31
N PHE A 61 7.76 -9.25 20.81
CA PHE A 61 8.96 -9.60 21.57
C PHE A 61 9.59 -8.43 22.32
N PHE A 62 9.49 -7.21 21.79
CA PHE A 62 10.16 -6.02 22.37
C PHE A 62 9.18 -5.04 23.01
N LEU A 63 8.18 -4.58 22.28
CA LEU A 63 7.33 -3.50 22.77
C LEU A 63 6.33 -3.94 23.85
N ALA A 64 5.73 -5.11 23.69
CA ALA A 64 4.73 -5.61 24.61
C ALA A 64 5.31 -5.87 26.02
N PRO A 65 6.46 -6.61 26.19
CA PRO A 65 6.99 -6.88 27.52
C PRO A 65 7.53 -5.64 28.24
N TYR A 66 8.08 -4.66 27.49
CA TYR A 66 8.63 -3.43 28.08
C TYR A 66 7.62 -2.29 28.27
N LYS A 67 6.33 -2.49 27.90
CA LYS A 67 5.25 -1.47 27.96
C LYS A 67 5.61 -0.14 27.25
N LEU A 68 6.48 -0.20 26.23
CA LEU A 68 6.94 0.95 25.46
C LEU A 68 6.00 1.26 24.27
N VAL A 69 4.69 1.19 24.49
CA VAL A 69 3.68 1.42 23.44
C VAL A 69 3.79 2.82 22.83
N TYR A 70 4.28 3.80 23.60
CA TYR A 70 4.48 5.18 23.12
C TYR A 70 5.56 5.27 22.02
N MET A 71 6.59 4.42 22.07
CA MET A 71 7.67 4.40 21.08
C MET A 71 7.35 3.54 19.83
N ARG A 72 6.16 2.97 19.77
CA ARG A 72 5.72 2.09 18.67
C ARG A 72 5.91 2.73 17.30
N THR A 73 5.50 3.98 17.14
CA THR A 73 5.55 4.71 15.86
C THR A 73 6.99 4.90 15.36
N ILE A 74 7.89 5.32 16.26
CA ILE A 74 9.31 5.56 15.91
C ILE A 74 10.00 4.24 15.57
N ALA A 75 9.77 3.20 16.37
CA ALA A 75 10.34 1.88 16.15
C ALA A 75 9.89 1.30 14.80
N PHE A 76 8.61 1.45 14.44
CA PHE A 76 8.08 0.94 13.16
C PHE A 76 8.64 1.69 11.97
N ILE A 77 8.72 3.02 12.02
CA ILE A 77 9.31 3.82 10.95
C ILE A 77 10.75 3.40 10.70
N LEU A 78 11.55 3.24 11.78
CA LEU A 78 12.95 2.85 11.67
C LEU A 78 13.11 1.46 11.06
N VAL A 79 12.31 0.49 11.48
CA VAL A 79 12.36 -0.89 10.97
C VAL A 79 11.90 -0.93 9.52
N ILE A 80 10.81 -0.26 9.16
CA ILE A 80 10.30 -0.23 7.79
C ILE A 80 11.32 0.45 6.86
N ALA A 81 11.91 1.57 7.26
CA ALA A 81 12.94 2.26 6.49
C ALA A 81 14.16 1.36 6.26
N SER A 82 14.66 0.70 7.29
CA SER A 82 15.79 -0.24 7.20
C SER A 82 15.49 -1.42 6.28
N LEU A 83 14.29 -2.00 6.39
CA LEU A 83 13.84 -3.12 5.56
C LEU A 83 13.73 -2.71 4.08
N VAL A 84 13.14 -1.55 3.79
CA VAL A 84 12.97 -1.09 2.41
C VAL A 84 14.32 -0.73 1.79
N GLN A 85 15.26 -0.15 2.53
CA GLN A 85 16.64 0.06 2.07
C GLN A 85 17.32 -1.25 1.68
N PHE A 86 17.10 -2.30 2.47
CA PHE A 86 17.61 -3.64 2.16
C PHE A 86 16.99 -4.18 0.86
N VAL A 87 15.67 -4.06 0.71
CA VAL A 87 14.94 -4.48 -0.50
C VAL A 87 15.39 -3.69 -1.72
N GLU A 88 15.65 -2.39 -1.58
CA GLU A 88 16.16 -1.54 -2.66
C GLU A 88 17.53 -2.02 -3.15
N MET A 89 18.45 -2.29 -2.24
CA MET A 89 19.77 -2.84 -2.59
C MET A 89 19.65 -4.20 -3.29
N PHE A 90 18.73 -5.04 -2.84
CA PHE A 90 18.47 -6.34 -3.44
C PHE A 90 17.91 -6.21 -4.86
N LEU A 91 16.90 -5.36 -5.08
CA LEU A 91 16.31 -5.09 -6.39
C LEU A 91 17.35 -4.53 -7.39
N LYS A 92 18.19 -3.61 -6.93
CA LYS A 92 19.25 -3.02 -7.74
C LYS A 92 20.23 -4.08 -8.27
N LYS A 93 20.50 -5.12 -7.47
CA LYS A 93 21.43 -6.19 -7.82
C LYS A 93 20.77 -7.30 -8.65
N SER A 94 19.53 -7.67 -8.32
CA SER A 94 18.84 -8.83 -8.90
C SER A 94 18.07 -8.51 -10.18
N ILE A 95 17.43 -7.35 -10.26
CA ILE A 95 16.55 -6.98 -11.39
C ILE A 95 16.81 -5.52 -11.79
N PRO A 96 17.94 -5.23 -12.46
CA PRO A 96 18.31 -3.86 -12.84
C PRO A 96 17.31 -3.22 -13.82
N ALA A 97 16.63 -4.01 -14.65
CA ALA A 97 15.60 -3.51 -15.57
C ALA A 97 14.39 -2.94 -14.83
N LEU A 98 13.92 -3.63 -13.78
CA LEU A 98 12.83 -3.16 -12.92
C LEU A 98 13.28 -1.95 -12.10
N TYR A 99 14.51 -1.97 -11.59
CA TYR A 99 15.11 -0.83 -10.88
C TYR A 99 15.17 0.42 -11.77
N ALA A 100 15.58 0.30 -13.03
CA ALA A 100 15.60 1.41 -13.96
C ALA A 100 14.20 1.94 -14.32
N GLY A 101 13.20 1.05 -14.41
CA GLY A 101 11.80 1.42 -14.65
C GLY A 101 11.13 2.09 -13.46
N LEU A 102 11.45 1.65 -12.25
CA LEU A 102 10.93 2.24 -11.00
C LEU A 102 11.72 3.47 -10.54
N GLY A 103 13.01 3.56 -10.86
CA GLY A 103 13.94 4.68 -10.68
C GLY A 103 13.62 5.65 -9.54
N ILE A 104 13.08 6.81 -9.89
CA ILE A 104 12.74 7.91 -8.97
C ILE A 104 11.61 7.50 -7.98
N PHE A 105 10.82 6.45 -8.26
CA PHE A 105 9.69 6.04 -7.44
C PHE A 105 10.07 5.07 -6.29
N LEU A 106 11.31 4.58 -6.24
CA LEU A 106 11.77 3.73 -5.14
C LEU A 106 11.69 4.40 -3.76
N PRO A 107 12.11 5.66 -3.60
CA PRO A 107 11.94 6.37 -2.34
C PRO A 107 10.47 6.46 -1.88
N LEU A 108 9.51 6.43 -2.82
CA LEU A 108 8.09 6.43 -2.51
C LEU A 108 7.60 5.10 -1.87
N ILE A 109 8.36 4.01 -2.03
CA ILE A 109 8.09 2.75 -1.33
C ILE A 109 8.55 2.87 0.12
N THR A 110 9.72 3.48 0.37
CA THR A 110 10.29 3.65 1.70
C THR A 110 9.40 4.50 2.61
N THR A 111 8.85 5.58 2.06
CA THR A 111 7.98 6.51 2.78
C THR A 111 6.49 6.23 2.56
N ASN A 112 6.14 5.02 2.12
CA ASN A 112 4.77 4.66 1.81
C ASN A 112 3.91 4.57 3.07
N CYS A 113 3.00 5.52 3.22
CA CYS A 113 2.09 5.58 4.36
C CYS A 113 1.11 4.38 4.40
N ALA A 114 0.85 3.68 3.29
CA ALA A 114 0.05 2.46 3.31
C ALA A 114 0.76 1.32 4.05
N VAL A 115 2.08 1.16 3.86
CA VAL A 115 2.86 0.14 4.57
C VAL A 115 2.86 0.42 6.06
N PHE A 116 3.14 1.66 6.45
CA PHE A 116 3.13 2.07 7.84
C PHE A 116 1.73 1.94 8.47
N GLY A 117 0.69 2.42 7.79
CA GLY A 117 -0.69 2.34 8.25
C GLY A 117 -1.19 0.91 8.42
N ALA A 118 -0.85 0.01 7.48
CA ALA A 118 -1.19 -1.41 7.60
C ALA A 118 -0.55 -2.05 8.85
N CYS A 119 0.72 -1.73 9.13
CA CYS A 119 1.41 -2.25 10.32
C CYS A 119 0.75 -1.77 11.62
N ILE A 120 0.35 -0.51 11.70
CA ILE A 120 -0.37 0.03 12.88
C ILE A 120 -1.74 -0.64 13.03
N LEU A 121 -2.53 -0.72 11.96
CA LEU A 121 -3.86 -1.31 11.99
C LEU A 121 -3.85 -2.79 12.39
N ASN A 122 -2.83 -3.54 12.00
CA ASN A 122 -2.68 -4.94 12.40
C ASN A 122 -2.50 -5.10 13.90
N ILE A 123 -1.78 -4.18 14.55
CA ILE A 123 -1.53 -4.21 15.99
C ILE A 123 -2.73 -3.67 16.76
N ASP A 124 -3.36 -2.59 16.28
CA ASP A 124 -4.54 -2.01 16.92
C ASP A 124 -5.72 -2.99 16.96
N LYS A 125 -5.78 -3.93 16.00
CA LYS A 125 -6.76 -5.02 15.97
C LYS A 125 -6.36 -6.22 16.82
N GLU A 126 -5.23 -6.19 17.49
CA GLU A 126 -4.68 -7.28 18.33
C GLU A 126 -4.70 -8.65 17.63
N LEU A 127 -4.30 -8.68 16.36
CA LEU A 127 -4.36 -9.88 15.54
C LEU A 127 -3.26 -10.88 15.94
N SER A 128 -3.60 -12.18 15.95
CA SER A 128 -2.59 -13.22 16.07
C SER A 128 -1.69 -13.26 14.83
N PHE A 129 -0.49 -13.84 14.94
CA PHE A 129 0.50 -13.91 13.86
C PHE A 129 -0.09 -14.34 12.51
N MET A 130 -0.85 -15.44 12.48
CA MET A 130 -1.48 -15.93 11.24
C MET A 130 -2.51 -14.96 10.67
N LYS A 131 -3.31 -14.34 11.51
CA LYS A 131 -4.27 -13.31 11.08
C LYS A 131 -3.58 -12.06 10.55
N THR A 132 -2.47 -11.64 11.17
CA THR A 132 -1.65 -10.51 10.70
C THR A 132 -1.08 -10.77 9.31
N LEU A 133 -0.59 -11.98 9.06
CA LEU A 133 -0.06 -12.38 7.75
C LEU A 133 -1.15 -12.32 6.68
N VAL A 134 -2.32 -12.89 6.97
CA VAL A 134 -3.47 -12.86 6.03
C VAL A 134 -3.98 -11.42 5.81
N GLN A 135 -4.08 -10.63 6.87
CA GLN A 135 -4.52 -9.23 6.78
C GLN A 135 -3.53 -8.37 5.97
N SER A 136 -2.22 -8.52 6.22
CA SER A 136 -1.18 -7.82 5.47
C SER A 136 -1.22 -8.18 3.98
N THR A 137 -1.41 -9.46 3.67
CA THR A 137 -1.55 -9.93 2.29
C THR A 137 -2.83 -9.38 1.63
N ALA A 138 -3.95 -9.34 2.36
CA ALA A 138 -5.20 -8.79 1.87
C ALA A 138 -5.08 -7.29 1.56
N TYR A 139 -4.46 -6.52 2.45
CA TYR A 139 -4.20 -5.09 2.23
C TYR A 139 -3.26 -4.85 1.04
N ALA A 140 -2.23 -5.69 0.90
CA ALA A 140 -1.27 -5.60 -0.19
C ALA A 140 -1.92 -5.86 -1.56
N VAL A 141 -2.72 -6.93 -1.66
CA VAL A 141 -3.48 -7.26 -2.87
C VAL A 141 -4.51 -6.18 -3.17
N GLY A 142 -5.23 -5.69 -2.15
CA GLY A 142 -6.19 -4.60 -2.29
C GLY A 142 -5.54 -3.31 -2.81
N PHE A 143 -4.37 -2.95 -2.30
CA PHE A 143 -3.58 -1.82 -2.79
C PHE A 143 -3.18 -2.00 -4.26
N GLY A 144 -2.64 -3.16 -4.61
CA GLY A 144 -2.23 -3.47 -5.98
C GLY A 144 -3.39 -3.42 -6.96
N LEU A 145 -4.53 -4.01 -6.59
CA LEU A 145 -5.76 -3.99 -7.40
C LEU A 145 -6.25 -2.56 -7.64
N ALA A 146 -6.31 -1.74 -6.60
CA ALA A 146 -6.74 -0.34 -6.72
C ALA A 146 -5.78 0.47 -7.61
N LEU A 147 -4.46 0.26 -7.47
CA LEU A 147 -3.44 0.93 -8.28
C LEU A 147 -3.55 0.56 -9.76
N ILE A 148 -3.75 -0.72 -10.08
CA ILE A 148 -3.89 -1.21 -11.47
C ILE A 148 -5.18 -0.69 -12.10
N LEU A 149 -6.30 -0.75 -11.38
CA LEU A 149 -7.58 -0.20 -11.87
C LEU A 149 -7.47 1.29 -12.18
N PHE A 150 -6.85 2.05 -11.29
CA PHE A 150 -6.66 3.48 -11.47
C PHE A 150 -5.73 3.80 -12.64
N ALA A 151 -4.64 3.05 -12.81
CA ALA A 151 -3.73 3.22 -13.93
C ALA A 151 -4.44 2.97 -15.27
N GLY A 152 -5.29 1.92 -15.36
CA GLY A 152 -6.08 1.63 -16.54
C GLY A 152 -7.09 2.73 -16.90
N VAL A 153 -7.77 3.30 -15.89
CA VAL A 153 -8.67 4.44 -16.09
C VAL A 153 -7.90 5.67 -16.53
N ARG A 154 -6.76 5.96 -15.89
CA ARG A 154 -5.94 7.13 -16.18
C ARG A 154 -5.36 7.09 -17.60
N GLU A 155 -4.91 5.92 -18.06
CA GLU A 155 -4.41 5.72 -19.42
C GLU A 155 -5.50 6.04 -20.47
N ARG A 156 -6.74 5.67 -20.19
CA ARG A 156 -7.90 6.02 -21.03
C ARG A 156 -8.23 7.50 -21.02
N ILE A 157 -8.12 8.16 -19.87
CA ILE A 157 -8.40 9.59 -19.72
C ILE A 157 -7.36 10.45 -20.49
N ILE A 158 -6.10 10.03 -20.54
CA ILE A 158 -5.04 10.73 -21.31
C ILE A 158 -5.41 10.81 -22.81
N LEU A 159 -6.11 9.81 -23.33
CA LEU A 159 -6.57 9.79 -24.72
C LEU A 159 -7.79 10.67 -24.97
N SER A 160 -8.46 11.16 -23.94
CA SER A 160 -9.64 12.02 -24.04
C SER A 160 -9.26 13.51 -24.07
N ARG A 161 -10.13 14.36 -24.61
CA ARG A 161 -9.93 15.82 -24.64
C ARG A 161 -10.26 16.43 -23.29
N VAL A 162 -9.29 16.45 -22.38
CA VAL A 162 -9.43 17.10 -21.07
C VAL A 162 -9.03 18.59 -21.18
N PRO A 163 -9.80 19.53 -20.60
CA PRO A 163 -9.43 20.95 -20.54
C PRO A 163 -8.07 21.14 -19.84
N ARG A 164 -7.25 22.06 -20.35
CA ARG A 164 -5.88 22.33 -19.86
C ARG A 164 -5.75 22.48 -18.34
N PRO A 165 -6.65 23.20 -17.61
CA PRO A 165 -6.50 23.37 -16.17
C PRO A 165 -6.76 22.09 -15.35
N LEU A 166 -7.43 21.08 -15.93
CA LEU A 166 -7.73 19.80 -15.26
C LEU A 166 -6.78 18.68 -15.66
N GLN A 167 -5.82 18.95 -16.53
CA GLN A 167 -4.88 17.92 -16.99
C GLN A 167 -3.95 17.43 -15.87
N ASP A 168 -3.51 16.17 -15.99
CA ASP A 168 -2.54 15.44 -15.16
C ASP A 168 -3.05 15.12 -13.75
N THR A 169 -2.58 15.80 -12.71
CA THR A 169 -2.86 15.45 -11.31
C THR A 169 -4.30 15.77 -10.89
N SER A 170 -4.87 16.86 -11.40
CA SER A 170 -6.22 17.28 -11.02
C SER A 170 -7.30 16.29 -11.45
N ILE A 171 -7.26 15.81 -12.69
CA ILE A 171 -8.20 14.80 -13.18
C ILE A 171 -7.97 13.46 -12.48
N GLY A 172 -6.70 13.15 -12.13
CA GLY A 172 -6.36 11.97 -11.35
C GLY A 172 -7.02 11.97 -9.98
N LEU A 173 -7.02 13.09 -9.26
CA LEU A 173 -7.67 13.20 -7.94
C LEU A 173 -9.19 13.08 -8.04
N VAL A 174 -9.82 13.68 -9.04
CA VAL A 174 -11.26 13.54 -9.28
C VAL A 174 -11.62 12.07 -9.55
N THR A 175 -10.84 11.41 -10.39
CA THR A 175 -11.04 9.99 -10.73
C THR A 175 -10.84 9.10 -9.50
N ALA A 176 -9.83 9.38 -8.68
CA ALA A 176 -9.58 8.66 -7.42
C ALA A 176 -10.76 8.82 -6.45
N GLY A 177 -11.35 10.03 -6.38
CA GLY A 177 -12.54 10.29 -5.57
C GLY A 177 -13.76 9.48 -6.04
N ILE A 178 -14.01 9.42 -7.35
CA ILE A 178 -15.10 8.62 -7.93
C ILE A 178 -14.86 7.12 -7.65
N LEU A 179 -13.63 6.65 -7.82
CA LEU A 179 -13.27 5.26 -7.54
C LEU A 179 -13.46 4.92 -6.05
N SER A 180 -13.12 5.85 -5.16
CA SER A 180 -13.32 5.69 -3.71
C SER A 180 -14.82 5.59 -3.36
N LEU A 181 -15.68 6.39 -4.00
CA LEU A 181 -17.13 6.31 -3.81
C LEU A 181 -17.70 4.97 -4.28
N THR A 182 -17.22 4.43 -5.40
CA THR A 182 -17.66 3.10 -5.87
C THR A 182 -17.24 1.99 -4.90
N PHE A 183 -16.04 2.06 -4.33
CA PHE A 183 -15.60 1.10 -3.30
C PHE A 183 -16.32 1.29 -1.97
N TYR A 184 -16.76 2.49 -1.64
CA TYR A 184 -17.56 2.75 -0.45
C TYR A 184 -18.91 2.03 -0.47
N ALA A 185 -19.46 1.73 -1.65
CA ALA A 185 -20.70 0.96 -1.80
C ALA A 185 -20.58 -0.47 -1.22
N PHE A 186 -19.36 -1.03 -1.19
CA PHE A 186 -19.12 -2.35 -0.59
C PHE A 186 -19.11 -2.34 0.95
N LYS A 187 -19.04 -1.15 1.58
CA LYS A 187 -18.93 -1.03 3.04
C LYS A 187 -20.15 -1.52 3.82
N GLY A 188 -21.28 -1.75 3.16
CA GLY A 188 -22.49 -2.30 3.77
C GLY A 188 -22.67 -3.82 3.59
N MET A 189 -21.69 -4.52 2.99
CA MET A 189 -21.83 -5.95 2.68
C MET A 189 -21.29 -6.89 3.76
N ILE A 190 -20.58 -6.35 4.79
CA ILE A 190 -19.98 -7.14 5.89
C ILE A 190 -20.36 -6.51 7.21
#